data_5bd1821679158daa09be6935bd6f7747
#
_entry.id   5bd1821679158daa09be6935bd6f7747
#
_cell.length_a   1.000
_cell.length_b   1.000
_cell.length_c   1.000
_cell.angle_alpha   90.00
_cell.angle_beta   90.00
_cell.angle_gamma   90.00
#
_symmetry.space_group_name_H-M   'P 1'
#
loop_
_entity.id
_entity.type
_entity.pdbx_description
1 polymer ?
#
loop_
_entity_poly.entity_id
_entity_poly.type
_entity_poly.pdbx_seq_one_letter_code
_entity_poly.pdbx_strand_id
1 'polypeptide(L)'
;MAELSIRIGSIADFDLMSRYEHHITPEILKKCLSDNRILIGEVNGKFVGWLRWNHFWDIVPFMNMLHFEEDERGKGYGTKMVEYWENMLKSQGYFKVMTSSQQDEFAQHFYVKLGYNAIGGFMLHGDPLEIIFEKRFD
;
A
#
# COMPACT_ATOMS: atom_id res chain seq x y z
N MET A 1 21.64 9.41 10.76
CA MET A 1 20.20 9.08 10.73
C MET A 1 19.94 7.99 9.71
N ALA A 2 19.19 7.00 10.12
CA ALA A 2 18.83 5.91 9.20
C ALA A 2 17.71 6.38 8.28
N GLU A 3 17.86 6.07 7.00
CA GLU A 3 16.88 6.43 5.99
C GLU A 3 16.10 5.21 5.52
N LEU A 4 14.83 5.43 5.18
CA LEU A 4 14.01 4.40 4.57
C LEU A 4 14.48 4.16 3.14
N SER A 5 14.77 2.91 2.83
CA SER A 5 15.07 2.43 1.49
C SER A 5 13.85 1.65 0.98
N ILE A 6 13.41 1.91 -0.24
CA ILE A 6 12.23 1.26 -0.81
C ILE A 6 12.63 0.52 -2.09
N ARG A 7 12.18 -0.71 -2.22
CA ARG A 7 12.44 -1.51 -3.42
C ARG A 7 11.22 -2.35 -3.80
N ILE A 8 11.19 -2.77 -5.05
CA ILE A 8 10.15 -3.68 -5.51
C ILE A 8 10.50 -5.08 -5.02
N GLY A 9 9.54 -5.73 -4.33
CA GLY A 9 9.70 -7.10 -3.90
C GLY A 9 9.67 -8.07 -5.08
N SER A 10 10.31 -9.21 -4.92
CA SER A 10 10.34 -10.27 -5.92
C SER A 10 10.02 -11.61 -5.28
N ILE A 11 9.96 -12.66 -6.09
CA ILE A 11 9.68 -14.00 -5.56
C ILE A 11 10.73 -14.46 -4.54
N ALA A 12 11.93 -13.91 -4.60
CA ALA A 12 12.98 -14.17 -3.60
C ALA A 12 12.60 -13.67 -2.21
N ASP A 13 11.62 -12.78 -2.11
CA ASP A 13 11.12 -12.24 -0.84
C ASP A 13 9.94 -13.02 -0.27
N PHE A 14 9.58 -14.15 -0.88
CA PHE A 14 8.40 -14.89 -0.45
C PHE A 14 8.49 -15.34 1.01
N ASP A 15 9.62 -15.92 1.41
CA ASP A 15 9.79 -16.40 2.79
C ASP A 15 9.71 -15.27 3.80
N LEU A 16 10.34 -14.14 3.48
CA LEU A 16 10.26 -12.94 4.31
C LEU A 16 8.81 -12.45 4.44
N MET A 17 8.15 -12.26 3.30
CA MET A 17 6.79 -11.71 3.30
C MET A 17 5.75 -12.65 3.91
N SER A 18 5.99 -13.96 3.86
CA SER A 18 5.10 -14.94 4.49
C SER A 18 5.01 -14.76 6.01
N ARG A 19 6.03 -14.15 6.62
CA ARG A 19 6.02 -13.89 8.07
C ARG A 19 5.15 -12.70 8.45
N TYR A 20 4.89 -11.78 7.53
CA TYR A 20 4.21 -10.51 7.82
C TYR A 20 2.85 -10.40 7.15
N GLU A 21 2.71 -10.87 5.90
CA GLU A 21 1.46 -10.73 5.15
C GLU A 21 0.57 -11.95 5.39
N HIS A 22 -0.48 -11.76 6.21
CA HIS A 22 -1.39 -12.84 6.58
C HIS A 22 -2.82 -12.61 6.06
N HIS A 23 -3.04 -11.57 5.25
CA HIS A 23 -4.37 -11.22 4.74
C HIS A 23 -4.71 -11.93 3.43
N ILE A 24 -3.72 -12.53 2.79
CA ILE A 24 -3.88 -13.24 1.51
C ILE A 24 -3.24 -14.61 1.61
N THR A 25 -3.64 -15.52 0.71
CA THR A 25 -3.09 -16.87 0.67
C THR A 25 -1.64 -16.87 0.16
N PRO A 26 -0.86 -17.92 0.46
CA PRO A 26 0.48 -18.03 -0.12
C PRO A 26 0.52 -17.96 -1.64
N GLU A 27 -0.48 -18.52 -2.33
CA GLU A 27 -0.55 -18.49 -3.79
C GLU A 27 -0.74 -17.07 -4.30
N ILE A 28 -1.62 -16.29 -3.65
CA ILE A 28 -1.84 -14.89 -4.02
C ILE A 28 -0.59 -14.06 -3.71
N LEU A 29 0.07 -14.32 -2.58
CA LEU A 29 1.31 -13.63 -2.24
C LEU A 29 2.38 -13.85 -3.30
N LYS A 30 2.57 -15.10 -3.75
CA LYS A 30 3.51 -15.40 -4.83
C LYS A 30 3.17 -14.65 -6.11
N LYS A 31 1.89 -14.58 -6.45
CA LYS A 31 1.45 -13.85 -7.64
C LYS A 31 1.74 -12.36 -7.52
N CYS A 32 1.46 -11.76 -6.36
CA CYS A 32 1.76 -10.35 -6.12
C CYS A 32 3.26 -10.05 -6.27
N LEU A 33 4.11 -10.91 -5.73
CA LEU A 33 5.56 -10.75 -5.85
C LEU A 33 6.02 -10.91 -7.30
N SER A 34 5.48 -11.90 -8.01
CA SER A 34 5.82 -12.10 -9.43
C SER A 34 5.35 -10.96 -10.32
N ASP A 35 4.24 -10.31 -9.97
CA ASP A 35 3.67 -9.21 -10.74
C ASP A 35 4.22 -7.83 -10.32
N ASN A 36 5.23 -7.79 -9.45
CA ASN A 36 5.85 -6.54 -8.97
C ASN A 36 4.86 -5.63 -8.22
N ARG A 37 3.92 -6.23 -7.47
CA ARG A 37 2.85 -5.48 -6.78
C ARG A 37 3.07 -5.37 -5.27
N ILE A 38 4.31 -5.59 -4.80
CA ILE A 38 4.67 -5.37 -3.40
C ILE A 38 5.93 -4.51 -3.37
N LEU A 39 5.86 -3.41 -2.62
CA LEU A 39 7.01 -2.58 -2.31
C LEU A 39 7.46 -2.92 -0.89
N ILE A 40 8.76 -3.05 -0.69
CA ILE A 40 9.35 -3.39 0.59
C ILE A 40 10.16 -2.21 1.09
N GLY A 41 9.93 -1.85 2.35
CA GLY A 41 10.69 -0.80 3.04
C GLY A 41 11.71 -1.41 3.98
N GLU A 42 12.92 -0.87 3.95
CA GLU A 42 14.03 -1.32 4.78
C GLU A 42 14.76 -0.13 5.38
N VAL A 43 15.26 -0.31 6.60
CA VAL A 43 16.14 0.65 7.27
C VAL A 43 17.37 -0.11 7.71
N ASN A 44 18.55 0.32 7.25
CA ASN A 44 19.81 -0.37 7.53
C ASN A 44 19.78 -1.85 7.14
N GLY A 45 19.11 -2.15 6.02
CA GLY A 45 19.00 -3.53 5.52
C GLY A 45 17.96 -4.38 6.25
N LYS A 46 17.25 -3.82 7.21
CA LYS A 46 16.23 -4.54 7.99
C LYS A 46 14.84 -4.18 7.50
N PHE A 47 14.01 -5.19 7.26
CA PHE A 47 12.61 -4.99 6.88
C PHE A 47 11.85 -4.21 7.95
N VAL A 48 11.11 -3.17 7.52
CA VAL A 48 10.30 -2.36 8.44
C VAL A 48 8.85 -2.20 7.98
N GLY A 49 8.52 -2.48 6.74
CA GLY A 49 7.15 -2.33 6.28
C GLY A 49 6.98 -2.65 4.79
N TRP A 50 5.74 -2.63 4.34
CA TRP A 50 5.45 -2.94 2.93
C TRP A 50 4.18 -2.25 2.46
N LEU A 51 4.04 -2.16 1.14
CA LEU A 51 2.84 -1.71 0.44
C LEU A 51 2.48 -2.78 -0.60
N ARG A 52 1.23 -3.20 -0.62
CA ARG A 52 0.73 -4.17 -1.61
C ARG A 52 -0.45 -3.54 -2.36
N TRP A 53 -0.50 -3.76 -3.68
CA TRP A 53 -1.51 -3.14 -4.52
C TRP A 53 -1.94 -4.07 -5.66
N ASN A 54 -3.08 -3.74 -6.26
CA ASN A 54 -3.57 -4.43 -7.45
C ASN A 54 -4.30 -3.42 -8.33
N HIS A 55 -5.04 -3.89 -9.33
CA HIS A 55 -5.80 -3.01 -10.23
C HIS A 55 -7.29 -3.15 -9.98
N PHE A 56 -7.95 -2.04 -9.67
CA PHE A 56 -9.40 -1.99 -9.56
C PHE A 56 -9.99 -1.97 -10.97
N TRP A 57 -10.92 -2.86 -11.24
CA TRP A 57 -11.48 -3.08 -12.58
C TRP A 57 -10.40 -3.37 -13.63
N ASP A 58 -9.31 -4.00 -13.22
CA ASP A 58 -8.17 -4.30 -14.08
C ASP A 58 -7.47 -3.06 -14.67
N ILE A 59 -7.81 -1.86 -14.22
CA ILE A 59 -7.36 -0.60 -14.83
C ILE A 59 -6.65 0.32 -13.85
N VAL A 60 -7.25 0.56 -12.67
CA VAL A 60 -6.78 1.62 -11.75
C VAL A 60 -5.98 1.01 -10.62
N PRO A 61 -4.71 1.44 -10.42
CA PRO A 61 -3.94 0.96 -9.26
C PRO A 61 -4.66 1.26 -7.95
N PHE A 62 -4.79 0.24 -7.13
CA PHE A 62 -5.52 0.30 -5.85
C PHE A 62 -4.61 -0.26 -4.76
N MET A 63 -4.28 0.58 -3.78
CA MET A 63 -3.44 0.17 -2.65
C MET A 63 -4.28 -0.63 -1.67
N ASN A 64 -3.91 -1.89 -1.47
CA ASN A 64 -4.66 -2.82 -0.62
C ASN A 64 -4.09 -2.92 0.79
N MET A 65 -2.81 -2.61 0.96
CA MET A 65 -2.13 -2.76 2.23
C MET A 65 -0.98 -1.77 2.31
N LEU A 66 -0.91 -1.08 3.44
CA LEU A 66 0.22 -0.26 3.82
C LEU A 66 0.46 -0.49 5.30
N HIS A 67 1.59 -1.08 5.64
CA HIS A 67 1.88 -1.42 7.03
C HIS A 67 3.35 -1.22 7.35
N PHE A 68 3.61 -0.60 8.49
CA PHE A 68 4.96 -0.49 9.08
C PHE A 68 4.94 -1.07 10.48
N GLU A 69 6.05 -1.68 10.89
CA GLU A 69 6.21 -2.21 12.23
C GLU A 69 5.93 -1.11 13.26
N GLU A 70 5.34 -1.51 14.40
CA GLU A 70 4.82 -0.55 15.38
C GLU A 70 5.88 0.45 15.84
N ASP A 71 7.09 -0.02 16.15
CA ASP A 71 8.17 0.84 16.63
C ASP A 71 8.83 1.67 15.52
N GLU A 72 8.41 1.48 14.27
CA GLU A 72 8.88 2.25 13.12
C GLU A 72 7.87 3.31 12.67
N ARG A 73 6.74 3.41 13.35
CA ARG A 73 5.67 4.37 13.00
C ARG A 73 6.00 5.77 13.55
N GLY A 74 5.34 6.79 12.97
CA GLY A 74 5.55 8.17 13.37
C GLY A 74 6.82 8.79 12.84
N LYS A 75 7.50 8.15 11.91
CA LYS A 75 8.77 8.61 11.32
C LYS A 75 8.62 9.13 9.88
N GLY A 76 7.40 9.14 9.35
CA GLY A 76 7.13 9.57 7.98
C GLY A 76 7.35 8.50 6.92
N TYR A 77 7.56 7.26 7.31
CA TYR A 77 7.83 6.17 6.36
C TYR A 77 6.62 5.85 5.49
N GLY A 78 5.42 5.89 6.06
CA GLY A 78 4.19 5.65 5.29
C GLY A 78 4.02 6.66 4.16
N THR A 79 4.26 7.93 4.45
CA THR A 79 4.21 9.00 3.43
C THR A 79 5.23 8.74 2.32
N LYS A 80 6.46 8.40 2.69
CA LYS A 80 7.52 8.13 1.71
C LYS A 80 7.18 6.92 0.83
N MET A 81 6.60 5.88 1.43
CA MET A 81 6.20 4.68 0.69
C MET A 81 5.10 4.99 -0.32
N VAL A 82 4.07 5.74 0.08
CA VAL A 82 2.97 6.11 -0.82
C VAL A 82 3.49 7.01 -1.93
N GLU A 83 4.35 7.98 -1.62
CA GLU A 83 4.94 8.85 -2.64
C GLU A 83 5.78 8.07 -3.65
N TYR A 84 6.55 7.09 -3.17
CA TYR A 84 7.32 6.22 -4.06
C TYR A 84 6.40 5.47 -5.01
N TRP A 85 5.33 4.88 -4.48
CA TRP A 85 4.34 4.15 -5.26
C TRP A 85 3.68 5.05 -6.31
N GLU A 86 3.25 6.24 -5.90
CA GLU A 86 2.62 7.20 -6.82
C GLU A 86 3.59 7.62 -7.93
N ASN A 87 4.83 7.93 -7.58
CA ASN A 87 5.83 8.36 -8.57
C ASN A 87 6.16 7.24 -9.56
N MET A 88 6.26 6.01 -9.07
CA MET A 88 6.46 4.84 -9.93
C MET A 88 5.32 4.71 -10.94
N LEU A 89 4.08 4.85 -10.48
CA LEU A 89 2.90 4.71 -11.34
C LEU A 89 2.77 5.87 -12.33
N LYS A 90 3.09 7.09 -11.90
CA LYS A 90 3.15 8.23 -12.81
C LYS A 90 4.11 7.97 -13.96
N SER A 91 5.29 7.42 -13.65
CA SER A 91 6.29 7.12 -14.67
C SER A 91 5.83 6.03 -15.63
N GLN A 92 4.87 5.21 -15.22
CA GLN A 92 4.27 4.17 -16.06
C GLN A 92 3.06 4.64 -16.84
N GLY A 93 2.69 5.92 -16.72
CA GLY A 93 1.60 6.51 -17.48
C GLY A 93 0.25 6.54 -16.78
N TYR A 94 0.16 6.10 -15.52
CA TYR A 94 -1.09 6.20 -14.77
C TYR A 94 -1.32 7.65 -14.35
N PHE A 95 -2.60 8.06 -14.34
CA PHE A 95 -2.96 9.43 -13.96
C PHE A 95 -3.78 9.50 -12.69
N LYS A 96 -4.11 8.36 -12.09
CA LYS A 96 -4.81 8.31 -10.80
C LYS A 96 -4.58 6.99 -10.08
N VAL A 97 -4.81 7.02 -8.78
CA VAL A 97 -4.71 5.83 -7.91
C VAL A 97 -5.87 5.83 -6.94
N MET A 98 -6.12 4.68 -6.35
CA MET A 98 -7.20 4.48 -5.38
C MET A 98 -6.69 3.76 -4.15
N THR A 99 -7.44 3.89 -3.06
CA THR A 99 -7.28 3.08 -1.86
C THR A 99 -8.59 3.08 -1.08
N SER A 100 -8.62 2.40 0.06
CA SER A 100 -9.80 2.41 0.92
C SER A 100 -9.39 2.33 2.38
N SER A 101 -10.32 2.70 3.25
CA SER A 101 -10.16 2.63 4.71
C SER A 101 -11.54 2.51 5.34
N GLN A 102 -11.63 1.79 6.44
CA GLN A 102 -12.87 1.74 7.22
C GLN A 102 -13.08 3.11 7.89
N GLN A 103 -14.35 3.49 8.05
CA GLN A 103 -14.70 4.81 8.58
C GLN A 103 -14.21 5.05 10.00
N ASP A 104 -13.93 4.00 10.77
CA ASP A 104 -13.45 4.09 12.14
C ASP A 104 -11.93 3.98 12.25
N GLU A 105 -11.21 3.96 11.13
CA GLU A 105 -9.75 3.87 11.12
C GLU A 105 -9.11 5.24 10.96
N PHE A 106 -7.95 5.43 11.61
CA PHE A 106 -7.16 6.66 11.45
C PHE A 106 -6.55 6.81 10.06
N ALA A 107 -6.40 5.72 9.33
CA ALA A 107 -5.82 5.74 7.99
C ALA A 107 -6.54 6.69 7.05
N GLN A 108 -7.86 6.89 7.23
CA GLN A 108 -8.61 7.85 6.41
C GLN A 108 -8.03 9.26 6.49
N HIS A 109 -7.59 9.70 7.67
CA HIS A 109 -7.01 11.02 7.85
C HIS A 109 -5.64 11.13 7.19
N PHE A 110 -4.87 10.07 7.26
CA PHE A 110 -3.56 9.96 6.60
C PHE A 110 -3.73 10.14 5.09
N TYR A 111 -4.69 9.44 4.48
CA TYR A 111 -4.92 9.53 3.04
C TYR A 111 -5.41 10.92 2.62
N VAL A 112 -6.29 11.54 3.40
CA VAL A 112 -6.76 12.90 3.10
C VAL A 112 -5.58 13.88 3.10
N LYS A 113 -4.66 13.76 4.06
CA LYS A 113 -3.47 14.61 4.10
C LYS A 113 -2.58 14.43 2.87
N LEU A 114 -2.57 13.24 2.28
CA LEU A 114 -1.78 12.96 1.08
C LEU A 114 -2.48 13.39 -0.21
N GLY A 115 -3.67 13.98 -0.11
CA GLY A 115 -4.40 14.48 -1.27
C GLY A 115 -5.44 13.54 -1.83
N TYR A 116 -5.79 12.48 -1.11
CA TYR A 116 -6.83 11.54 -1.52
C TYR A 116 -8.20 12.10 -1.15
N ASN A 117 -9.18 11.92 -2.02
CA ASN A 117 -10.55 12.37 -1.82
C ASN A 117 -11.49 11.18 -1.75
N ALA A 118 -12.42 11.21 -0.79
CA ALA A 118 -13.45 10.18 -0.69
C ALA A 118 -14.40 10.28 -1.88
N ILE A 119 -14.61 9.16 -2.58
CA ILE A 119 -15.44 9.12 -3.78
C ILE A 119 -16.64 8.18 -3.64
N GLY A 120 -16.75 7.47 -2.54
CA GLY A 120 -17.84 6.55 -2.30
C GLY A 120 -17.50 5.55 -1.21
N GLY A 121 -18.26 4.48 -1.15
CA GLY A 121 -18.03 3.45 -0.15
C GLY A 121 -18.99 2.30 -0.29
N PHE A 122 -18.75 1.25 0.49
CA PHE A 122 -19.65 0.11 0.59
C PHE A 122 -19.51 -0.55 1.95
N MET A 123 -20.47 -1.40 2.29
CA MET A 123 -20.42 -2.21 3.51
C MET A 123 -20.43 -3.68 3.13
N LEU A 124 -19.40 -4.39 3.54
CA LEU A 124 -19.42 -5.84 3.50
C LEU A 124 -20.15 -6.33 4.75
N HIS A 125 -20.82 -7.48 4.61
CA HIS A 125 -21.65 -8.00 5.71
C HIS A 125 -20.86 -8.09 7.02
N GLY A 126 -21.38 -7.40 8.05
CA GLY A 126 -20.77 -7.41 9.37
C GLY A 126 -19.63 -6.43 9.60
N ASP A 127 -19.20 -5.71 8.57
CA ASP A 127 -18.08 -4.78 8.67
C ASP A 127 -18.55 -3.31 8.74
N PRO A 128 -17.72 -2.41 9.31
CA PRO A 128 -17.95 -0.97 9.18
C PRO A 128 -17.91 -0.52 7.71
N LEU A 129 -18.41 0.68 7.46
CA LEU A 129 -18.35 1.28 6.12
C LEU A 129 -16.91 1.38 5.63
N GLU A 130 -16.66 0.85 4.45
CA GLU A 130 -15.37 0.99 3.77
C GLU A 130 -15.45 2.20 2.86
N ILE A 131 -14.63 3.22 3.13
CA ILE A 131 -14.59 4.46 2.34
C ILE A 131 -13.57 4.27 1.23
N ILE A 132 -13.97 4.58 -0.02
CA ILE A 132 -13.11 4.50 -1.19
C ILE A 132 -12.54 5.89 -1.46
N PHE A 133 -11.22 5.95 -1.65
CA PHE A 133 -10.50 7.20 -1.92
C PHE A 133 -9.85 7.16 -3.30
N GLU A 134 -9.74 8.33 -3.90
CA GLU A 134 -9.07 8.52 -5.19
C GLU A 134 -8.12 9.71 -5.10
N LYS A 135 -6.98 9.60 -5.77
CA LYS A 135 -6.07 10.72 -5.98
C LYS A 135 -5.71 10.81 -7.46
N ARG A 136 -5.86 12.00 -8.03
CA ARG A 136 -5.50 12.28 -9.41
C ARG A 136 -4.15 12.98 -9.44
N PHE A 137 -3.37 12.69 -10.47
CA PHE A 137 -2.00 13.22 -10.61
C PHE A 137 -1.91 14.46 -11.50
N ASP A 138 -2.99 15.14 -11.73
CA ASP A 138 -3.00 16.35 -12.59
C ASP A 138 -2.82 17.65 -11.82
#